data_8a3a84a19e23576c76b4615f64ffff0b
#
_entry.id   8a3a84a19e23576c76b4615f64ffff0b
#
_cell.length_a   1.000
_cell.length_b   1.000
_cell.length_c   1.000
_cell.angle_alpha   90.00
_cell.angle_beta   90.00
_cell.angle_gamma   90.00
#
_symmetry.space_group_name_H-M   'P 1'
#
loop_
_entity.id
_entity.type
_entity.pdbx_description
1 polymer ?
#
loop_
_entity_poly.entity_id
_entity_poly.type
_entity_poly.pdbx_seq_one_letter_code
_entity_poly.pdbx_strand_id
1 'polypeptide(L)'
;MIELHSKVELYVPGTIRVSEKADTHEQVEKVATSFCQWFGGATVTSSDGYYLSTTGELVSERTSIVWSYCTTEALEEYAPSVIELAEEVCHELQQECVAVVINGAMCLVESE
;
A
#
# COMPACT_ATOMS: atom_id res chain seq x y z
N MET A 1 -7.90 -16.94 23.03
CA MET A 1 -7.80 -15.70 22.25
C MET A 1 -6.39 -15.56 21.70
N ILE A 2 -6.29 -15.13 20.46
CA ILE A 2 -4.99 -14.85 19.82
C ILE A 2 -4.91 -13.33 19.62
N GLU A 3 -3.80 -12.74 20.05
CA GLU A 3 -3.56 -11.32 19.85
C GLU A 3 -2.48 -11.13 18.78
N LEU A 4 -2.74 -10.25 17.82
CA LEU A 4 -1.79 -9.90 16.79
C LEU A 4 -1.33 -8.45 17.04
N HIS A 5 -0.05 -8.28 17.33
CA HIS A 5 0.51 -7.02 17.83
C HIS A 5 1.12 -6.12 16.76
N SER A 6 1.20 -6.61 15.53
CA SER A 6 1.77 -5.83 14.44
C SER A 6 0.74 -5.61 13.34
N LYS A 7 0.87 -4.49 12.63
CA LYS A 7 0.00 -4.14 11.53
C LYS A 7 0.84 -3.60 10.37
N VAL A 8 0.52 -4.05 9.18
CA VAL A 8 1.15 -3.59 7.95
C VAL A 8 0.09 -3.12 6.97
N GLU A 9 0.35 -2.02 6.28
CA GLU A 9 -0.56 -1.45 5.30
C GLU A 9 0.22 -1.04 4.07
N LEU A 10 -0.35 -1.28 2.90
CA LEU A 10 0.21 -0.84 1.64
C LEU A 10 -0.86 -0.07 0.87
N TYR A 11 -0.54 1.15 0.48
CA TYR A 11 -1.47 2.05 -0.20
C TYR A 11 -1.33 1.86 -1.71
N VAL A 12 -2.38 1.34 -2.35
CA VAL A 12 -2.41 1.18 -3.81
C VAL A 12 -3.13 2.37 -4.42
N PRO A 13 -2.43 3.23 -5.17
CA PRO A 13 -3.08 4.38 -5.80
C PRO A 13 -4.14 3.97 -6.82
N GLY A 14 -5.20 4.77 -6.94
CA GLY A 14 -6.20 4.62 -7.99
C GLY A 14 -5.85 5.40 -9.24
N THR A 15 -4.56 5.64 -9.48
CA THR A 15 -4.04 6.42 -10.60
C THR A 15 -2.87 5.71 -11.26
N ILE A 16 -2.58 6.08 -12.49
CA ILE A 16 -1.37 5.71 -13.21
C ILE A 16 -0.66 7.00 -13.63
N ARG A 17 0.66 6.98 -13.74
CA ARG A 17 1.47 8.17 -14.07
C ARG A 17 1.13 9.36 -13.16
N VAL A 18 1.02 9.05 -11.87
CA VAL A 18 0.80 10.02 -10.79
C VAL A 18 -0.61 10.62 -10.76
N SER A 19 -1.17 11.06 -11.88
CA SER A 19 -2.42 11.83 -11.86
C SER A 19 -3.56 11.29 -12.74
N GLU A 20 -3.31 10.31 -13.58
CA GLU A 20 -4.33 9.75 -14.46
C GLU A 20 -5.15 8.69 -13.72
N LYS A 21 -6.46 8.87 -13.65
CA LYS A 21 -7.34 7.87 -13.04
C LYS A 21 -7.24 6.54 -13.78
N ALA A 22 -7.14 5.46 -13.04
CA ALA A 22 -7.01 4.12 -13.62
C ALA A 22 -7.71 3.10 -12.73
N ASP A 23 -8.11 1.98 -13.33
CA ASP A 23 -8.56 0.82 -12.58
C ASP A 23 -7.31 0.05 -12.14
N THR A 24 -7.03 0.09 -10.84
CA THR A 24 -5.87 -0.59 -10.26
C THR A 24 -6.25 -1.82 -9.46
N HIS A 25 -7.40 -2.42 -9.80
CA HIS A 25 -7.91 -3.61 -9.11
C HIS A 25 -6.93 -4.79 -9.17
N GLU A 26 -6.23 -4.97 -10.28
CA GLU A 26 -5.22 -6.01 -10.42
C GLU A 26 -4.11 -5.87 -9.38
N GLN A 27 -3.61 -4.65 -9.17
CA GLN A 27 -2.59 -4.38 -8.18
C GLN A 27 -3.11 -4.59 -6.76
N VAL A 28 -4.36 -4.21 -6.50
CA VAL A 28 -4.99 -4.44 -5.20
C VAL A 28 -5.07 -5.94 -4.92
N GLU A 29 -5.51 -6.74 -5.88
CA GLU A 29 -5.61 -8.19 -5.72
C GLU A 29 -4.23 -8.83 -5.53
N LYS A 30 -3.24 -8.37 -6.26
CA LYS A 30 -1.86 -8.85 -6.13
C LYS A 30 -1.33 -8.62 -4.71
N VAL A 31 -1.52 -7.43 -4.17
CA VAL A 31 -1.10 -7.10 -2.81
C VAL A 31 -1.88 -7.91 -1.79
N ALA A 32 -3.20 -7.99 -1.94
CA ALA A 32 -4.05 -8.75 -1.02
C ALA A 32 -3.65 -10.23 -1.01
N THR A 33 -3.40 -10.82 -2.17
CA THR A 33 -2.96 -12.22 -2.29
C THR A 33 -1.64 -12.44 -1.54
N SER A 34 -0.67 -11.57 -1.75
CA SER A 34 0.62 -11.66 -1.07
C SER A 34 0.48 -11.52 0.44
N PHE A 35 -0.33 -10.57 0.91
CA PHE A 35 -0.58 -10.37 2.33
C PHE A 35 -1.27 -11.59 2.95
N CYS A 36 -2.21 -12.21 2.23
CA CYS A 36 -2.84 -13.45 2.70
C CYS A 36 -1.81 -14.58 2.85
N GLN A 37 -0.90 -14.70 1.90
CA GLN A 37 0.16 -15.73 1.94
C GLN A 37 1.13 -15.51 3.09
N TRP A 38 1.49 -14.24 3.36
CA TRP A 38 2.47 -13.89 4.39
C TRP A 38 1.89 -13.77 5.79
N PHE A 39 0.68 -13.22 5.89
CA PHE A 39 0.10 -12.81 7.17
C PHE A 39 -1.20 -13.53 7.53
N GLY A 40 -1.73 -14.34 6.62
CA GLY A 40 -2.91 -15.17 6.88
C GLY A 40 -4.25 -14.53 6.51
N GLY A 41 -4.28 -13.25 6.21
CA GLY A 41 -5.50 -12.55 5.81
C GLY A 41 -5.21 -11.11 5.46
N ALA A 42 -6.12 -10.48 4.75
CA ALA A 42 -5.99 -9.08 4.35
C ALA A 42 -7.36 -8.43 4.25
N THR A 43 -7.41 -7.16 4.55
CA THR A 43 -8.60 -6.32 4.39
C THR A 43 -8.25 -5.18 3.44
N VAL A 44 -9.21 -4.80 2.61
CA VAL A 44 -9.04 -3.67 1.69
C VAL A 44 -10.03 -2.59 2.10
N THR A 45 -9.53 -1.38 2.30
CA THR A 45 -10.34 -0.21 2.61
C THR A 45 -10.11 0.83 1.51
N SER A 46 -11.19 1.35 0.94
CA SER A 46 -11.10 2.48 -0.01
C SER A 46 -11.08 3.79 0.77
N SER A 47 -10.23 4.70 0.33
CA SER A 47 -10.16 6.03 0.94
C SER A 47 -9.87 7.09 -0.11
N ASP A 48 -10.07 8.36 0.26
CA ASP A 48 -9.77 9.49 -0.58
C ASP A 48 -8.59 10.25 0.04
N GLY A 49 -7.53 10.39 -0.72
CA GLY A 49 -6.38 11.20 -0.32
C GLY A 49 -6.51 12.61 -0.89
N TYR A 50 -5.98 13.58 -0.19
CA TYR A 50 -6.01 14.98 -0.60
C TYR A 50 -4.63 15.59 -0.51
N TYR A 51 -4.28 16.41 -1.48
CA TYR A 51 -3.07 17.21 -1.41
C TYR A 51 -3.25 18.49 -2.22
N LEU A 52 -2.40 19.47 -1.95
CA LEU A 52 -2.41 20.71 -2.69
C LEU A 52 -1.39 20.60 -3.84
N SER A 53 -1.85 20.94 -5.05
CA SER A 53 -0.96 21.01 -6.20
C SER A 53 0.00 22.19 -6.08
N THR A 54 0.99 22.26 -6.95
CA THR A 54 1.94 23.39 -6.98
C THR A 54 1.26 24.73 -7.25
N THR A 55 0.05 24.72 -7.83
CA THR A 55 -0.74 25.93 -8.10
C THR A 55 -1.73 26.24 -6.98
N GLY A 56 -1.74 25.48 -5.90
CA GLY A 56 -2.61 25.68 -4.74
C GLY A 56 -3.99 25.09 -4.87
N GLU A 57 -4.26 24.28 -5.88
CA GLU A 57 -5.54 23.58 -6.03
C GLU A 57 -5.58 22.32 -5.18
N LEU A 58 -6.73 22.05 -4.56
CA LEU A 58 -6.96 20.83 -3.81
C LEU A 58 -7.19 19.67 -4.78
N VAL A 59 -6.34 18.66 -4.72
CA VAL A 59 -6.45 17.47 -5.55
C VAL A 59 -6.92 16.31 -4.68
N SER A 60 -7.90 15.57 -5.18
CA SER A 60 -8.43 14.37 -4.52
C SER A 60 -8.05 13.14 -5.34
N GLU A 61 -7.60 12.11 -4.65
CA GLU A 61 -7.15 10.87 -5.29
C GLU A 61 -7.72 9.68 -4.54
N ARG A 62 -8.36 8.75 -5.26
CA ARG A 62 -8.85 7.50 -4.68
C ARG A 62 -7.67 6.56 -4.42
N THR A 63 -7.65 5.96 -3.24
CA THR A 63 -6.59 5.04 -2.82
C THR A 63 -7.22 3.82 -2.17
N SER A 64 -6.69 2.63 -2.46
CA SER A 64 -7.06 1.41 -1.77
C SER A 64 -5.96 1.06 -0.78
N ILE A 65 -6.32 0.85 0.48
CA ILE A 65 -5.39 0.46 1.52
C ILE A 65 -5.57 -1.02 1.78
N VAL A 66 -4.56 -1.82 1.49
CA VAL A 66 -4.53 -3.25 1.81
C VAL A 66 -3.78 -3.38 3.13
N TRP A 67 -4.41 -4.01 4.12
CA TRP A 67 -3.79 -4.12 5.44
C TRP A 67 -4.03 -5.46 6.09
N SER A 68 -3.12 -5.84 6.98
CA SER A 68 -3.18 -7.07 7.75
C SER A 68 -2.65 -6.81 9.14
N TYR A 69 -3.28 -7.44 10.14
CA TYR A 69 -2.64 -7.65 11.43
C TYR A 69 -1.85 -8.93 11.36
N CYS A 70 -0.75 -9.00 12.09
CA CYS A 70 0.14 -10.14 12.04
C CYS A 70 0.95 -10.29 13.32
N THR A 71 1.64 -11.40 13.46
CA THR A 71 2.61 -11.58 14.53
C THR A 71 3.85 -10.75 14.23
N THR A 72 4.58 -10.38 15.29
CA THR A 72 5.84 -9.67 15.13
C THR A 72 6.85 -10.49 14.33
N GLU A 73 6.87 -11.80 14.53
CA GLU A 73 7.74 -12.72 13.82
C GLU A 73 7.46 -12.75 12.31
N ALA A 74 6.18 -12.81 11.93
CA ALA A 74 5.79 -12.77 10.51
C ALA A 74 6.17 -11.43 9.88
N LEU A 75 5.97 -10.33 10.60
CA LEU A 75 6.35 -9.02 10.12
C LEU A 75 7.86 -8.93 9.86
N GLU A 76 8.68 -9.39 10.79
CA GLU A 76 10.13 -9.41 10.64
C GLU A 76 10.57 -10.24 9.43
N GLU A 77 9.93 -11.39 9.24
CA GLU A 77 10.23 -12.26 8.10
C GLU A 77 9.86 -11.65 6.75
N TYR A 78 8.68 -11.03 6.66
CA TYR A 78 8.13 -10.58 5.38
C TYR A 78 8.22 -9.08 5.10
N ALA A 79 8.70 -8.28 6.05
CA ALA A 79 8.85 -6.84 5.82
C ALA A 79 9.67 -6.50 4.56
N PRO A 80 10.81 -7.16 4.29
CA PRO A 80 11.53 -6.92 3.04
C PRO A 80 10.70 -7.22 1.79
N SER A 81 9.89 -8.28 1.84
CA SER A 81 9.02 -8.67 0.73
C SER A 81 7.89 -7.66 0.52
N VAL A 82 7.38 -7.06 1.59
CA VAL A 82 6.38 -5.98 1.50
C VAL A 82 6.97 -4.77 0.79
N ILE A 83 8.20 -4.40 1.11
CA ILE A 83 8.88 -3.28 0.46
C ILE A 83 9.12 -3.57 -1.03
N GLU A 84 9.56 -4.79 -1.38
CA GLU A 84 9.72 -5.19 -2.78
C GLU A 84 8.39 -5.12 -3.54
N LEU A 85 7.32 -5.56 -2.91
CA LEU A 85 5.97 -5.50 -3.51
C LEU A 85 5.55 -4.05 -3.75
N ALA A 86 5.82 -3.16 -2.80
CA ALA A 86 5.54 -1.73 -2.95
C ALA A 86 6.35 -1.12 -4.11
N GLU A 87 7.61 -1.52 -4.26
CA GLU A 87 8.45 -1.10 -5.39
C GLU A 87 7.85 -1.55 -6.73
N GLU A 88 7.37 -2.78 -6.80
CA GLU A 88 6.70 -3.32 -8.00
C GLU A 88 5.45 -2.53 -8.35
N VAL A 89 4.59 -2.26 -7.37
CA VAL A 89 3.35 -1.48 -7.55
C VAL A 89 3.70 -0.06 -8.01
N CYS A 90 4.70 0.55 -7.40
CA CYS A 90 5.17 1.88 -7.75
C CYS A 90 5.63 1.92 -9.22
N HIS A 91 6.38 0.92 -9.64
CA HIS A 91 6.86 0.80 -11.01
C HIS A 91 5.71 0.55 -12.00
N GLU A 92 4.83 -0.41 -11.71
CA GLU A 92 3.70 -0.75 -12.57
C GLU A 92 2.77 0.43 -12.81
N LEU A 93 2.51 1.22 -11.77
CA LEU A 93 1.61 2.37 -11.84
C LEU A 93 2.33 3.68 -12.15
N GLN A 94 3.62 3.64 -12.36
CA GLN A 94 4.44 4.80 -12.69
C GLN A 94 4.23 5.96 -11.71
N GLN A 95 4.33 5.62 -10.42
CA GLN A 95 4.21 6.57 -9.33
C GLN A 95 5.59 7.06 -8.87
N GLU A 96 5.63 8.22 -8.21
CA GLU A 96 6.86 8.69 -7.58
C GLU A 96 7.21 7.84 -6.37
N CYS A 97 6.20 7.50 -5.57
CA CYS A 97 6.35 6.62 -4.42
C CYS A 97 5.02 5.94 -4.08
N VAL A 98 5.11 4.87 -3.30
CA VAL A 98 3.96 4.18 -2.74
C VAL A 98 4.16 4.10 -1.23
N ALA A 99 3.12 4.40 -0.47
CA ALA A 99 3.20 4.40 0.99
C ALA A 99 3.03 2.99 1.56
N VAL A 100 3.90 2.65 2.50
CA VAL A 100 3.79 1.44 3.33
C VAL A 100 3.80 1.90 4.77
N VAL A 101 2.84 1.43 5.57
CA VAL A 101 2.78 1.73 7.00
C VAL A 101 3.07 0.46 7.76
N ILE A 102 4.07 0.50 8.62
CA ILE A 102 4.47 -0.62 9.47
C ILE A 102 4.39 -0.16 10.92
N ASN A 103 3.46 -0.73 11.68
CA ASN A 103 3.23 -0.38 13.08
C ASN A 103 3.10 1.13 13.30
N GLY A 104 2.35 1.80 12.43
CA GLY A 104 2.08 3.23 12.53
C GLY A 104 3.16 4.15 11.93
N ALA A 105 4.28 3.61 11.48
CA ALA A 105 5.32 4.40 10.82
C ALA A 105 5.17 4.29 9.30
N MET A 106 5.04 5.42 8.61
CA MET A 106 4.89 5.43 7.16
C MET A 106 6.24 5.55 6.47
N CYS A 107 6.48 4.63 5.54
CA CYS A 107 7.63 4.65 4.65
C CYS A 107 7.14 4.97 3.23
N LEU A 108 7.81 5.89 2.56
CA LEU A 108 7.51 6.19 1.16
C LEU A 108 8.50 5.42 0.30
N VAL A 109 8.00 4.44 -0.44
CA VAL A 109 8.81 3.50 -1.22
C VAL A 109 8.84 3.95 -2.67
N GLU A 110 10.03 4.17 -3.20
CA GLU A 110 10.24 4.56 -4.60
C GLU A 110 10.60 3.32 -5.42
N SER A 111 10.27 3.33 -6.71
CA SER A 111 10.70 2.27 -7.60
C SER A 111 12.17 2.47 -7.98
N GLU A 112 12.88 1.38 -8.17
CA GLU A 112 14.26 1.42 -8.63
C GLU A 112 14.37 1.48 -10.15
#